data_88ed1ccb2af69bcde13868e275dc6208
#
_entry.id   88ed1ccb2af69bcde13868e275dc6208
#
_cell.length_a   1.000
_cell.length_b   1.000
_cell.length_c   1.000
_cell.angle_alpha   90.00
_cell.angle_beta   90.00
_cell.angle_gamma   90.00
#
_symmetry.space_group_name_H-M   'P 1'
#
loop_
_entity.id
_entity.type
_entity.pdbx_description
1 polymer ?
#
loop_
_entity_poly.entity_id
_entity_poly.type
_entity_poly.pdbx_seq_one_letter_code
_entity_poly.pdbx_strand_id
1 'polypeptide(L)'
;MQGWAHALGFSQIGVADIDLSAAEAGLLAWLAAGFHGEMAYMAAHGLRRARPAELVPGTVRVITARMNYLPESAGADWVAQEQARLLQPGEAVVSVYARGRDYHKVMRQRLQKLALQLQQAVGPFGHRVFTDSAPVLEVELAAGSGIGWRGKHTLALHREAGSMFFLGEIYVDLPLPLTPPVEEHCGTCQACITACPTQAIVAPYRLDARRCISYLTIEHAGAIDPELRPLIGNRIYGCDDCQLACPWNKYAQRAALPDFDVRPGLDQPRLLQLWAWDEATFQRQTEGSAIRRIGFQRWRRNLAVALGNARRGAVDEDGGSDADLVGHADGASVAHAGERTAITAALQAAWSSADALVQEHITWALA
;
A
#
# COMPACT_ATOMS: atom_id res chain seq x y z
N MET A 1 -9.72 -23.56 -15.85
CA MET A 1 -9.46 -22.15 -15.53
C MET A 1 -8.43 -21.99 -14.41
N GLN A 2 -8.53 -22.69 -13.26
CA GLN A 2 -7.54 -22.61 -12.16
C GLN A 2 -6.09 -22.87 -12.62
N GLY A 3 -5.85 -23.95 -13.38
CA GLY A 3 -4.50 -24.27 -13.88
C GLY A 3 -3.90 -23.18 -14.79
N TRP A 4 -4.71 -22.53 -15.61
CA TRP A 4 -4.26 -21.41 -16.45
C TRP A 4 -3.92 -20.18 -15.61
N ALA A 5 -4.74 -19.86 -14.60
CA ALA A 5 -4.46 -18.78 -13.68
C ALA A 5 -3.14 -19.01 -12.94
N HIS A 6 -2.91 -20.21 -12.44
CA HIS A 6 -1.65 -20.59 -11.77
C HIS A 6 -0.43 -20.43 -12.70
N ALA A 7 -0.53 -20.90 -13.95
CA ALA A 7 0.53 -20.72 -14.95
C ALA A 7 0.82 -19.25 -15.28
N LEU A 8 -0.14 -18.37 -15.05
CA LEU A 8 -0.02 -16.92 -15.18
C LEU A 8 0.43 -16.21 -13.88
N GLY A 9 0.72 -16.97 -12.80
CA GLY A 9 1.21 -16.44 -11.54
C GLY A 9 0.13 -15.97 -10.57
N PHE A 10 -1.16 -16.18 -10.87
CA PHE A 10 -2.22 -15.97 -9.90
C PHE A 10 -2.23 -17.08 -8.85
N SER A 11 -2.32 -16.70 -7.59
CA SER A 11 -2.34 -17.67 -6.48
C SER A 11 -3.70 -18.34 -6.34
N GLN A 12 -4.77 -17.62 -6.72
CA GLN A 12 -6.14 -18.13 -6.66
C GLN A 12 -7.04 -17.29 -7.58
N ILE A 13 -8.10 -17.92 -8.10
CA ILE A 13 -9.22 -17.23 -8.73
C ILE A 13 -10.53 -17.76 -8.17
N GLY A 14 -11.55 -16.91 -8.18
CA GLY A 14 -12.92 -17.26 -7.81
C GLY A 14 -13.91 -16.54 -8.72
N VAL A 15 -15.18 -16.91 -8.62
CA VAL A 15 -16.28 -16.29 -9.40
C VAL A 15 -17.28 -15.69 -8.43
N ALA A 16 -17.43 -14.36 -8.48
CA ALA A 16 -18.40 -13.60 -7.73
C ALA A 16 -19.70 -13.39 -8.52
N ASP A 17 -20.78 -13.20 -7.79
CA ASP A 17 -21.99 -12.58 -8.33
C ASP A 17 -21.75 -11.08 -8.59
N ILE A 18 -22.68 -10.47 -9.34
CA ILE A 18 -22.70 -9.03 -9.63
C ILE A 18 -23.50 -8.22 -8.61
N ASP A 19 -24.21 -8.87 -7.70
CA ASP A 19 -24.98 -8.21 -6.65
C ASP A 19 -24.06 -7.80 -5.48
N LEU A 20 -23.75 -6.50 -5.43
CA LEU A 20 -23.02 -5.85 -4.34
C LEU A 20 -23.89 -4.84 -3.60
N SER A 21 -25.21 -4.98 -3.65
CA SER A 21 -26.16 -4.04 -3.02
C SER A 21 -25.93 -3.85 -1.53
N ALA A 22 -25.48 -4.89 -0.83
CA ALA A 22 -25.12 -4.83 0.59
C ALA A 22 -23.98 -3.83 0.89
N ALA A 23 -23.10 -3.52 -0.09
CA ALA A 23 -21.99 -2.58 0.07
C ALA A 23 -22.38 -1.12 -0.23
N GLU A 24 -23.53 -0.88 -0.89
CA GLU A 24 -23.93 0.46 -1.36
C GLU A 24 -24.07 1.47 -0.21
N ALA A 25 -24.76 1.10 0.85
CA ALA A 25 -24.99 1.98 1.99
C ALA A 25 -23.66 2.39 2.67
N GLY A 26 -22.72 1.44 2.81
CA GLY A 26 -21.39 1.69 3.35
C GLY A 26 -20.56 2.62 2.47
N LEU A 27 -20.58 2.43 1.15
CA LEU A 27 -19.91 3.31 0.18
C LEU A 27 -20.45 4.74 0.25
N LEU A 28 -21.79 4.90 0.24
CA LEU A 28 -22.41 6.23 0.30
C LEU A 28 -22.12 6.94 1.62
N ALA A 29 -22.18 6.24 2.75
CA ALA A 29 -21.85 6.80 4.05
C ALA A 29 -20.37 7.23 4.14
N TRP A 30 -19.45 6.46 3.54
CA TRP A 30 -18.04 6.77 3.49
C TRP A 30 -17.75 8.02 2.62
N LEU A 31 -18.40 8.11 1.46
CA LEU A 31 -18.32 9.29 0.58
C LEU A 31 -18.92 10.52 1.24
N ALA A 32 -20.11 10.40 1.87
CA ALA A 32 -20.78 11.51 2.57
C ALA A 32 -19.96 12.05 3.74
N ALA A 33 -19.19 11.18 4.44
CA ALA A 33 -18.28 11.60 5.49
C ALA A 33 -16.99 12.29 4.96
N GLY A 34 -16.79 12.35 3.65
CA GLY A 34 -15.59 12.90 3.02
C GLY A 34 -14.32 12.09 3.29
N PHE A 35 -14.47 10.83 3.70
CA PHE A 35 -13.34 9.97 4.08
C PHE A 35 -12.42 9.60 2.91
N HIS A 36 -12.85 9.86 1.68
CA HIS A 36 -12.05 9.68 0.47
C HIS A 36 -11.01 10.80 0.25
N GLY A 37 -11.05 11.90 1.03
CA GLY A 37 -10.15 13.02 0.86
C GLY A 37 -10.19 13.60 -0.57
N GLU A 38 -9.02 13.83 -1.16
CA GLU A 38 -8.88 14.38 -2.51
C GLU A 38 -9.07 13.35 -3.65
N MET A 39 -9.35 12.07 -3.32
CA MET A 39 -9.60 11.03 -4.33
C MET A 39 -10.98 11.21 -4.98
N ALA A 40 -11.16 12.30 -5.75
CA ALA A 40 -12.41 12.64 -6.44
C ALA A 40 -12.93 11.50 -7.33
N TYR A 41 -12.02 10.66 -7.86
CA TYR A 41 -12.36 9.48 -8.65
C TYR A 41 -13.17 8.45 -7.85
N MET A 42 -13.13 8.46 -6.52
CA MET A 42 -13.95 7.59 -5.68
C MET A 42 -15.42 7.96 -5.75
N ALA A 43 -15.74 9.24 -5.83
CA ALA A 43 -17.11 9.76 -5.96
C ALA A 43 -17.60 9.81 -7.43
N ALA A 44 -16.69 9.96 -8.39
CA ALA A 44 -17.00 10.26 -9.80
C ALA A 44 -17.94 9.23 -10.48
N HIS A 45 -17.91 7.97 -10.06
CA HIS A 45 -18.74 6.91 -10.63
C HIS A 45 -19.95 6.54 -9.75
N GLY A 46 -20.08 7.16 -8.56
CA GLY A 46 -21.18 6.90 -7.63
C GLY A 46 -21.40 5.40 -7.39
N LEU A 47 -22.65 4.99 -7.43
CA LEU A 47 -23.05 3.59 -7.21
C LEU A 47 -22.65 2.63 -8.33
N ARG A 48 -22.19 3.09 -9.49
CA ARG A 48 -21.66 2.18 -10.53
C ARG A 48 -20.49 1.33 -10.02
N ARG A 49 -19.77 1.79 -8.96
CA ARG A 49 -18.74 0.98 -8.29
C ARG A 49 -19.28 -0.31 -7.67
N ALA A 50 -20.52 -0.25 -7.16
CA ALA A 50 -21.22 -1.39 -6.54
C ALA A 50 -22.13 -2.12 -7.52
N ARG A 51 -22.18 -1.71 -8.79
CA ARG A 51 -23.11 -2.24 -9.79
C ARG A 51 -22.39 -2.66 -11.07
N PRO A 52 -21.75 -3.83 -11.06
CA PRO A 52 -20.93 -4.32 -12.17
C PRO A 52 -21.64 -4.26 -13.53
N ALA A 53 -22.92 -4.63 -13.62
CA ALA A 53 -23.68 -4.60 -14.86
C ALA A 53 -24.00 -3.18 -15.37
N GLU A 54 -24.02 -2.17 -14.49
CA GLU A 54 -24.16 -0.75 -14.91
C GLU A 54 -22.80 -0.19 -15.36
N LEU A 55 -21.70 -0.69 -14.80
CA LEU A 55 -20.35 -0.29 -15.19
C LEU A 55 -19.96 -0.90 -16.56
N VAL A 56 -20.27 -2.17 -16.74
CA VAL A 56 -20.05 -2.91 -18.01
C VAL A 56 -21.33 -3.65 -18.36
N PRO A 57 -22.16 -3.08 -19.27
CA PRO A 57 -23.42 -3.71 -19.68
C PRO A 57 -23.21 -5.14 -20.19
N GLY A 58 -24.11 -6.04 -19.82
CA GLY A 58 -24.05 -7.46 -20.17
C GLY A 58 -23.27 -8.32 -19.18
N THR A 59 -22.58 -7.73 -18.20
CA THR A 59 -21.89 -8.51 -17.17
C THR A 59 -22.88 -9.33 -16.34
N VAL A 60 -22.63 -10.63 -16.21
CA VAL A 60 -23.43 -11.55 -15.39
C VAL A 60 -22.61 -12.22 -14.29
N ARG A 61 -21.26 -12.25 -14.41
CA ARG A 61 -20.33 -12.77 -13.39
C ARG A 61 -19.05 -11.97 -13.38
N VAL A 62 -18.32 -12.04 -12.26
CA VAL A 62 -16.99 -11.46 -12.13
C VAL A 62 -16.00 -12.55 -11.71
N ILE A 63 -15.02 -12.82 -12.54
CA ILE A 63 -13.88 -13.64 -12.14
C ILE A 63 -12.95 -12.75 -11.37
N THR A 64 -12.72 -13.04 -10.09
CA THR A 64 -11.74 -12.37 -9.23
C THR A 64 -10.45 -13.17 -9.16
N ALA A 65 -9.33 -12.50 -9.07
CA ALA A 65 -8.02 -13.13 -8.99
C ALA A 65 -7.17 -12.43 -7.93
N ARG A 66 -6.40 -13.22 -7.18
CA ARG A 66 -5.34 -12.69 -6.31
C ARG A 66 -3.96 -13.11 -6.80
N MET A 67 -2.98 -12.23 -6.60
CA MET A 67 -1.59 -12.44 -6.95
C MET A 67 -0.71 -11.96 -5.79
N ASN A 68 0.04 -12.87 -5.18
CA ASN A 68 0.92 -12.54 -4.05
C ASN A 68 2.04 -11.60 -4.50
N TYR A 69 2.46 -10.69 -3.63
CA TYR A 69 3.55 -9.75 -3.90
C TYR A 69 4.69 -9.77 -2.89
N LEU A 70 4.61 -10.59 -1.83
CA LEU A 70 5.72 -10.72 -0.90
C LEU A 70 6.94 -11.25 -1.67
N PRO A 71 8.09 -10.53 -1.66
CA PRO A 71 9.23 -10.91 -2.50
C PRO A 71 9.83 -12.26 -2.10
N GLU A 72 10.49 -12.93 -3.05
CA GLU A 72 11.14 -14.23 -2.81
C GLU A 72 12.18 -14.16 -1.68
N SER A 73 12.86 -13.01 -1.52
CA SER A 73 13.84 -12.76 -0.46
C SER A 73 13.25 -12.65 0.95
N ALA A 74 11.92 -12.54 1.10
CA ALA A 74 11.29 -12.46 2.41
C ALA A 74 11.51 -13.75 3.22
N GLY A 75 12.20 -13.66 4.35
CA GLY A 75 12.43 -14.79 5.27
C GLY A 75 11.19 -15.18 6.07
N ALA A 76 11.32 -16.20 6.93
CA ALA A 76 10.24 -16.61 7.83
C ALA A 76 9.88 -15.52 8.85
N ASP A 77 10.84 -14.68 9.19
CA ASP A 77 10.75 -13.55 10.14
C ASP A 77 10.50 -12.20 9.48
N TRP A 78 10.05 -12.19 8.21
CA TRP A 78 9.88 -10.96 7.41
C TRP A 78 9.05 -9.87 8.11
N VAL A 79 8.03 -10.25 8.89
CA VAL A 79 7.21 -9.29 9.65
C VAL A 79 8.07 -8.56 10.68
N ALA A 80 8.89 -9.29 11.44
CA ALA A 80 9.78 -8.71 12.43
C ALA A 80 10.86 -7.83 11.79
N GLN A 81 11.39 -8.24 10.63
CA GLN A 81 12.34 -7.44 9.87
C GLN A 81 11.72 -6.13 9.38
N GLU A 82 10.51 -6.15 8.82
CA GLU A 82 9.81 -4.94 8.39
C GLU A 82 9.46 -4.04 9.58
N GLN A 83 9.05 -4.61 10.73
CA GLN A 83 8.84 -3.83 11.96
C GLN A 83 10.12 -3.18 12.46
N ALA A 84 11.25 -3.89 12.41
CA ALA A 84 12.56 -3.34 12.79
C ALA A 84 12.97 -2.15 11.91
N ARG A 85 12.69 -2.20 10.59
CA ARG A 85 12.94 -1.08 9.66
C ARG A 85 12.18 0.18 10.05
N LEU A 86 10.95 0.05 10.56
CA LEU A 86 10.16 1.19 11.01
C LEU A 86 10.78 1.93 12.19
N LEU A 87 11.65 1.25 12.95
CA LEU A 87 12.35 1.78 14.12
C LEU A 87 13.75 2.33 13.77
N GLN A 88 14.20 2.27 12.50
CA GLN A 88 15.49 2.77 12.07
C GLN A 88 15.37 4.19 11.48
N PRO A 89 15.68 5.25 12.22
CA PRO A 89 15.39 6.62 11.78
C PRO A 89 16.01 7.01 10.45
N GLY A 90 17.22 6.55 10.17
CA GLY A 90 17.95 6.87 8.93
C GLY A 90 17.56 6.03 7.71
N GLU A 91 16.75 4.99 7.87
CA GLU A 91 16.21 4.19 6.76
C GLU A 91 14.93 4.79 6.19
N ALA A 92 14.75 4.66 4.89
CA ALA A 92 13.49 5.00 4.24
C ALA A 92 12.65 3.74 4.07
N VAL A 93 11.37 3.81 4.45
CA VAL A 93 10.44 2.69 4.28
C VAL A 93 9.51 2.96 3.10
N VAL A 94 9.57 2.04 2.14
CA VAL A 94 8.61 1.91 1.04
C VAL A 94 7.74 0.69 1.33
N SER A 95 6.43 0.81 1.20
CA SER A 95 5.50 -0.32 1.34
C SER A 95 5.92 -1.49 0.44
N VAL A 96 5.83 -2.70 0.96
CA VAL A 96 6.35 -3.92 0.30
C VAL A 96 5.80 -4.06 -1.13
N TYR A 97 4.52 -3.77 -1.34
CA TYR A 97 3.87 -3.91 -2.65
C TYR A 97 4.51 -3.05 -3.75
N ALA A 98 5.15 -1.95 -3.39
CA ALA A 98 5.69 -0.97 -4.33
C ALA A 98 7.20 -1.11 -4.60
N ARG A 99 7.86 -2.05 -3.93
CA ARG A 99 9.32 -2.26 -4.10
C ARG A 99 9.68 -2.97 -5.40
N GLY A 100 8.73 -3.68 -6.00
CA GLY A 100 8.90 -4.39 -7.27
C GLY A 100 8.44 -3.56 -8.48
N ARG A 101 8.05 -4.29 -9.53
CA ARG A 101 7.48 -3.74 -10.74
C ARG A 101 6.05 -3.24 -10.52
N ASP A 102 5.62 -2.26 -11.31
CA ASP A 102 4.26 -1.75 -11.30
C ASP A 102 3.23 -2.85 -11.57
N TYR A 103 2.51 -3.23 -10.51
CA TYR A 103 1.55 -4.33 -10.51
C TYR A 103 0.35 -4.08 -11.43
N HIS A 104 -0.05 -2.85 -11.67
CA HIS A 104 -1.16 -2.54 -12.57
C HIS A 104 -0.95 -3.12 -13.98
N LYS A 105 0.28 -2.98 -14.49
CA LYS A 105 0.64 -3.51 -15.82
C LYS A 105 0.76 -5.03 -15.80
N VAL A 106 1.38 -5.59 -14.77
CA VAL A 106 1.57 -7.03 -14.59
C VAL A 106 0.22 -7.73 -14.51
N MET A 107 -0.65 -7.27 -13.61
CA MET A 107 -1.99 -7.82 -13.39
C MET A 107 -2.84 -7.73 -14.66
N ARG A 108 -2.96 -6.55 -15.24
CA ARG A 108 -3.79 -6.32 -16.43
C ARG A 108 -3.39 -7.21 -17.60
N GLN A 109 -2.09 -7.34 -17.88
CA GLN A 109 -1.61 -8.19 -18.96
C GLN A 109 -1.93 -9.68 -18.73
N ARG A 110 -1.83 -10.14 -17.49
CA ARG A 110 -2.07 -11.53 -17.13
C ARG A 110 -3.56 -11.87 -17.07
N LEU A 111 -4.40 -10.96 -16.57
CA LEU A 111 -5.86 -11.08 -16.63
C LEU A 111 -6.35 -11.15 -18.08
N GLN A 112 -5.79 -10.30 -18.95
CA GLN A 112 -6.13 -10.34 -20.39
C GLN A 112 -5.74 -11.67 -21.03
N LYS A 113 -4.56 -12.22 -20.69
CA LYS A 113 -4.14 -13.55 -21.17
C LYS A 113 -5.07 -14.65 -20.67
N LEU A 114 -5.50 -14.59 -19.39
CA LEU A 114 -6.45 -15.54 -18.82
C LEU A 114 -7.81 -15.48 -19.54
N ALA A 115 -8.32 -14.27 -19.83
CA ALA A 115 -9.56 -14.09 -20.60
C ALA A 115 -9.46 -14.68 -22.01
N LEU A 116 -8.33 -14.46 -22.70
CA LEU A 116 -8.10 -15.03 -24.04
C LEU A 116 -8.02 -16.58 -24.01
N GLN A 117 -7.37 -17.16 -23.00
CA GLN A 117 -7.35 -18.64 -22.83
C GLN A 117 -8.75 -19.19 -22.58
N LEU A 118 -9.56 -18.46 -21.80
CA LEU A 118 -10.96 -18.85 -21.58
C LEU A 118 -11.77 -18.77 -22.88
N GLN A 119 -11.61 -17.70 -23.68
CA GLN A 119 -12.26 -17.59 -25.00
C GLN A 119 -11.88 -18.73 -25.96
N GLN A 120 -10.62 -19.15 -25.94
CA GLN A 120 -10.17 -20.30 -26.75
C GLN A 120 -10.85 -21.62 -26.34
N ALA A 121 -11.20 -21.75 -25.04
CA ALA A 121 -11.78 -22.99 -24.54
C ALA A 121 -13.32 -23.03 -24.66
N VAL A 122 -14.03 -21.91 -24.55
CA VAL A 122 -15.50 -21.89 -24.51
C VAL A 122 -16.15 -21.12 -25.67
N GLY A 123 -15.35 -20.55 -26.56
CA GLY A 123 -15.83 -19.65 -27.62
C GLY A 123 -15.86 -18.18 -27.22
N PRO A 124 -16.27 -17.30 -28.17
CA PRO A 124 -16.32 -15.84 -27.92
C PRO A 124 -17.29 -15.47 -26.81
N PHE A 125 -16.89 -14.54 -25.95
CA PHE A 125 -17.72 -13.90 -24.92
C PHE A 125 -17.26 -12.46 -24.66
N GLY A 126 -18.16 -11.62 -24.16
CA GLY A 126 -17.85 -10.25 -23.75
C GLY A 126 -17.06 -10.25 -22.44
N HIS A 127 -15.95 -9.49 -22.39
CA HIS A 127 -15.19 -9.36 -21.15
C HIS A 127 -14.51 -8.01 -21.05
N ARG A 128 -14.22 -7.62 -19.80
CA ARG A 128 -13.39 -6.45 -19.48
C ARG A 128 -12.56 -6.73 -18.23
N VAL A 129 -11.25 -6.44 -18.30
CA VAL A 129 -10.32 -6.64 -17.19
C VAL A 129 -10.13 -5.35 -16.39
N PHE A 130 -10.03 -5.49 -15.07
CA PHE A 130 -9.80 -4.41 -14.14
C PHE A 130 -8.71 -4.79 -13.13
N THR A 131 -8.07 -3.78 -12.58
CA THR A 131 -7.18 -3.87 -11.42
C THR A 131 -7.01 -2.47 -10.82
N ASP A 132 -7.21 -2.32 -9.51
CA ASP A 132 -7.00 -1.14 -8.67
C ASP A 132 -7.61 0.17 -9.23
N SER A 133 -7.00 0.79 -10.22
CA SER A 133 -7.37 2.12 -10.74
C SER A 133 -8.75 2.21 -11.40
N ALA A 134 -9.57 1.17 -11.30
CA ALA A 134 -10.92 1.08 -11.87
C ALA A 134 -12.01 1.40 -10.82
N PRO A 135 -13.23 1.80 -11.24
CA PRO A 135 -14.34 2.02 -10.33
C PRO A 135 -14.99 0.67 -9.90
N VAL A 136 -14.26 -0.16 -9.22
CA VAL A 136 -14.63 -1.52 -8.78
C VAL A 136 -14.51 -1.62 -7.27
N LEU A 137 -15.40 -2.36 -6.62
CA LEU A 137 -15.29 -2.75 -5.21
C LEU A 137 -14.57 -4.11 -5.12
N GLU A 138 -13.26 -4.12 -5.39
CA GLU A 138 -12.42 -5.33 -5.50
C GLU A 138 -12.51 -6.22 -4.26
N VAL A 139 -12.47 -5.62 -3.06
CA VAL A 139 -12.53 -6.37 -1.78
C VAL A 139 -13.89 -7.05 -1.59
N GLU A 140 -14.99 -6.40 -1.97
CA GLU A 140 -16.33 -6.98 -1.88
C GLU A 140 -16.48 -8.14 -2.87
N LEU A 141 -15.99 -7.98 -4.09
CA LEU A 141 -15.97 -9.06 -5.09
C LEU A 141 -15.08 -10.22 -4.64
N ALA A 142 -13.91 -9.94 -4.08
CA ALA A 142 -13.01 -10.96 -3.54
C ALA A 142 -13.67 -11.74 -2.39
N ALA A 143 -14.40 -11.06 -1.50
CA ALA A 143 -15.15 -11.69 -0.42
C ALA A 143 -16.28 -12.57 -0.95
N GLY A 144 -17.03 -12.09 -1.96
CA GLY A 144 -18.13 -12.82 -2.59
C GLY A 144 -17.67 -13.99 -3.48
N SER A 145 -16.37 -14.16 -3.73
CA SER A 145 -15.83 -15.19 -4.63
C SER A 145 -14.90 -16.19 -3.95
N GLY A 146 -14.86 -16.25 -2.62
CA GLY A 146 -14.03 -17.19 -1.89
C GLY A 146 -12.52 -16.87 -1.90
N ILE A 147 -12.12 -15.71 -2.43
CA ILE A 147 -10.72 -15.24 -2.38
C ILE A 147 -10.29 -14.93 -0.94
N GLY A 148 -11.23 -14.51 -0.10
CA GLY A 148 -10.97 -14.18 1.29
C GLY A 148 -12.15 -13.45 1.91
N TRP A 149 -11.91 -12.71 3.00
CA TRP A 149 -12.90 -11.84 3.63
C TRP A 149 -12.37 -10.41 3.76
N ARG A 150 -13.25 -9.46 3.95
CA ARG A 150 -12.87 -8.10 4.26
C ARG A 150 -12.34 -8.00 5.69
N GLY A 151 -11.08 -7.62 5.86
CA GLY A 151 -10.48 -7.38 7.16
C GLY A 151 -10.95 -6.07 7.81
N LYS A 152 -10.82 -5.95 9.14
CA LYS A 152 -11.14 -4.69 9.86
C LYS A 152 -10.30 -3.50 9.39
N HIS A 153 -9.14 -3.74 8.79
CA HIS A 153 -8.29 -2.73 8.13
C HIS A 153 -8.73 -2.40 6.69
N THR A 154 -9.87 -2.91 6.25
CA THR A 154 -10.49 -2.71 4.92
C THR A 154 -9.84 -3.43 3.73
N LEU A 155 -8.72 -4.12 3.92
CA LEU A 155 -8.11 -4.95 2.88
C LEU A 155 -8.69 -6.37 2.88
N ALA A 156 -8.55 -7.08 1.75
CA ALA A 156 -8.89 -8.49 1.68
C ALA A 156 -7.89 -9.33 2.50
N LEU A 157 -8.41 -10.32 3.23
CA LEU A 157 -7.66 -11.28 4.01
C LEU A 157 -7.97 -12.71 3.56
N HIS A 158 -6.96 -13.56 3.54
CA HIS A 158 -7.11 -14.98 3.29
C HIS A 158 -6.47 -15.81 4.43
N ARG A 159 -7.13 -16.89 4.83
CA ARG A 159 -6.71 -17.71 5.97
C ARG A 159 -5.28 -18.27 5.83
N GLU A 160 -4.88 -18.65 4.61
CA GLU A 160 -3.61 -19.30 4.32
C GLU A 160 -2.62 -18.42 3.56
N ALA A 161 -2.93 -17.12 3.35
CA ALA A 161 -2.10 -16.22 2.58
C ALA A 161 -2.04 -14.78 3.14
N GLY A 162 -2.67 -14.51 4.28
CA GLY A 162 -2.70 -13.15 4.85
C GLY A 162 -3.36 -12.13 3.93
N SER A 163 -2.75 -10.97 3.77
CA SER A 163 -3.23 -9.87 2.91
C SER A 163 -2.16 -9.32 1.95
N MET A 164 -1.00 -9.99 1.83
CA MET A 164 0.11 -9.53 0.98
C MET A 164 -0.09 -9.96 -0.48
N PHE A 165 -1.21 -9.54 -1.07
CA PHE A 165 -1.56 -9.86 -2.45
C PHE A 165 -2.35 -8.72 -3.12
N PHE A 166 -2.23 -8.63 -4.44
CA PHE A 166 -3.05 -7.78 -5.31
C PHE A 166 -4.33 -8.48 -5.70
N LEU A 167 -5.36 -7.68 -6.00
CA LEU A 167 -6.63 -8.10 -6.57
C LEU A 167 -6.75 -7.64 -8.03
N GLY A 168 -7.57 -8.34 -8.78
CA GLY A 168 -7.98 -7.93 -10.12
C GLY A 168 -9.15 -8.76 -10.61
N GLU A 169 -9.88 -8.24 -11.60
CA GLU A 169 -11.15 -8.78 -12.03
C GLU A 169 -11.24 -8.92 -13.54
N ILE A 170 -12.03 -9.91 -13.95
CA ILE A 170 -12.53 -10.05 -15.33
C ILE A 170 -14.06 -10.08 -15.25
N TYR A 171 -14.70 -9.01 -15.69
CA TYR A 171 -16.13 -8.94 -15.87
C TYR A 171 -16.52 -9.71 -17.12
N VAL A 172 -17.48 -10.62 -17.02
CA VAL A 172 -17.85 -11.52 -18.11
C VAL A 172 -19.37 -11.63 -18.28
N ASP A 173 -19.83 -11.88 -19.50
CA ASP A 173 -21.22 -12.23 -19.84
C ASP A 173 -21.47 -13.75 -19.83
N LEU A 174 -20.55 -14.53 -19.26
CA LEU A 174 -20.64 -15.98 -19.12
C LEU A 174 -21.31 -16.33 -17.78
N PRO A 175 -22.33 -17.22 -17.76
CA PRO A 175 -23.00 -17.70 -16.55
C PRO A 175 -22.15 -18.77 -15.82
N LEU A 176 -20.94 -18.40 -15.38
CA LEU A 176 -20.05 -19.29 -14.65
C LEU A 176 -20.63 -19.68 -13.29
N PRO A 177 -20.34 -20.91 -12.79
CA PRO A 177 -20.70 -21.29 -11.43
C PRO A 177 -20.03 -20.39 -10.40
N LEU A 178 -20.78 -19.96 -9.39
CA LEU A 178 -20.26 -19.13 -8.30
C LEU A 178 -19.32 -19.93 -7.40
N THR A 179 -18.28 -19.27 -6.91
CA THR A 179 -17.42 -19.80 -5.85
C THR A 179 -18.00 -19.37 -4.50
N PRO A 180 -18.26 -20.31 -3.57
CA PRO A 180 -18.80 -19.94 -2.26
C PRO A 180 -17.88 -18.97 -1.51
N PRO A 181 -18.43 -17.97 -0.80
CA PRO A 181 -17.66 -17.09 0.06
C PRO A 181 -17.02 -17.87 1.23
N VAL A 182 -15.96 -17.33 1.81
CA VAL A 182 -15.34 -17.86 3.02
C VAL A 182 -15.81 -17.09 4.25
N GLU A 183 -15.77 -17.73 5.41
CA GLU A 183 -16.13 -17.10 6.68
C GLU A 183 -15.12 -16.02 7.10
N GLU A 184 -15.60 -15.01 7.81
CA GLU A 184 -14.76 -13.97 8.41
C GLU A 184 -14.07 -14.48 9.68
N HIS A 185 -12.78 -14.13 9.85
CA HIS A 185 -11.98 -14.56 10.99
C HIS A 185 -11.33 -13.41 11.78
N CYS A 186 -11.81 -12.18 11.64
CA CYS A 186 -11.33 -11.04 12.45
C CYS A 186 -11.82 -11.11 13.92
N GLY A 187 -12.99 -11.68 14.19
CA GLY A 187 -13.54 -11.87 15.55
C GLY A 187 -13.41 -10.61 16.42
N THR A 188 -12.89 -10.76 17.63
CA THR A 188 -12.65 -9.67 18.59
C THR A 188 -11.31 -8.94 18.38
N CYS A 189 -10.44 -9.40 17.46
CA CYS A 189 -9.13 -8.82 17.23
C CYS A 189 -9.22 -7.35 16.79
N GLN A 190 -8.36 -6.49 17.35
CA GLN A 190 -8.24 -5.07 17.02
C GLN A 190 -6.79 -4.64 16.69
N ALA A 191 -5.88 -5.60 16.48
CA ALA A 191 -4.44 -5.33 16.31
C ALA A 191 -4.15 -4.28 15.23
N CYS A 192 -4.78 -4.37 14.06
CA CYS A 192 -4.59 -3.40 12.98
C CYS A 192 -5.13 -1.99 13.31
N ILE A 193 -6.16 -1.88 14.14
CA ILE A 193 -6.72 -0.59 14.58
C ILE A 193 -5.75 0.07 15.56
N THR A 194 -5.27 -0.68 16.55
CA THR A 194 -4.33 -0.20 17.58
C THR A 194 -2.96 0.17 16.98
N ALA A 195 -2.49 -0.60 15.99
CA ALA A 195 -1.18 -0.38 15.36
C ALA A 195 -1.16 0.78 14.37
N CYS A 196 -2.31 1.34 13.98
CA CYS A 196 -2.35 2.44 13.01
C CYS A 196 -1.80 3.73 13.64
N PRO A 197 -0.62 4.25 13.22
CA PRO A 197 0.02 5.39 13.88
C PRO A 197 -0.84 6.66 13.88
N THR A 198 -1.61 6.86 12.82
CA THR A 198 -2.46 8.03 12.63
C THR A 198 -3.92 7.79 13.02
N GLN A 199 -4.24 6.59 13.52
CA GLN A 199 -5.62 6.18 13.85
C GLN A 199 -6.60 6.36 12.67
N ALA A 200 -6.12 6.07 11.46
CA ALA A 200 -6.92 6.18 10.25
C ALA A 200 -8.07 5.15 10.18
N ILE A 201 -7.93 3.99 10.85
CA ILE A 201 -8.99 2.99 10.97
C ILE A 201 -9.89 3.42 12.13
N VAL A 202 -10.89 4.23 11.82
CA VAL A 202 -11.76 4.91 12.81
C VAL A 202 -12.79 3.97 13.46
N ALA A 203 -13.06 2.84 12.83
CA ALA A 203 -13.87 1.74 13.36
C ALA A 203 -13.56 0.47 12.57
N PRO A 204 -13.91 -0.73 13.05
CA PRO A 204 -13.84 -1.94 12.25
C PRO A 204 -14.47 -1.74 10.87
N TYR A 205 -13.73 -2.10 9.82
CA TYR A 205 -14.16 -2.00 8.42
C TYR A 205 -14.37 -0.56 7.90
N ARG A 206 -13.88 0.45 8.63
CA ARG A 206 -14.07 1.87 8.26
C ARG A 206 -12.77 2.66 8.39
N LEU A 207 -12.28 3.16 7.26
CA LEU A 207 -11.03 3.92 7.14
C LEU A 207 -11.33 5.38 6.76
N ASP A 208 -10.75 6.34 7.48
CA ASP A 208 -10.63 7.72 7.01
C ASP A 208 -9.32 7.86 6.24
N ALA A 209 -9.39 7.92 4.91
CA ALA A 209 -8.20 8.01 4.07
C ALA A 209 -7.37 9.27 4.34
N ARG A 210 -8.00 10.38 4.75
CA ARG A 210 -7.30 11.66 5.03
C ARG A 210 -6.25 11.53 6.11
N ARG A 211 -6.36 10.52 6.97
CA ARG A 211 -5.40 10.20 8.03
C ARG A 211 -4.46 9.05 7.65
N CYS A 212 -4.78 8.26 6.62
CA CYS A 212 -4.00 7.09 6.24
C CYS A 212 -2.64 7.50 5.64
N ILE A 213 -1.54 6.98 6.18
CA ILE A 213 -0.18 7.27 5.68
C ILE A 213 -0.04 6.86 4.21
N SER A 214 -0.68 5.76 3.78
CA SER A 214 -0.68 5.38 2.37
C SER A 214 -1.32 6.45 1.49
N TYR A 215 -2.48 6.99 1.88
CA TYR A 215 -3.11 8.11 1.18
C TYR A 215 -2.23 9.36 1.20
N LEU A 216 -1.69 9.74 2.37
CA LEU A 216 -0.88 10.96 2.53
C LEU A 216 0.37 10.94 1.66
N THR A 217 1.01 9.79 1.51
CA THR A 217 2.26 9.64 0.76
C THR A 217 2.05 9.37 -0.74
N ILE A 218 0.85 8.96 -1.16
CA ILE A 218 0.56 8.53 -2.53
C ILE A 218 -0.46 9.43 -3.23
N GLU A 219 -1.63 9.64 -2.61
CA GLU A 219 -2.78 10.30 -3.27
C GLU A 219 -2.83 11.80 -2.99
N HIS A 220 -2.60 12.20 -1.73
CA HIS A 220 -2.63 13.59 -1.33
C HIS A 220 -1.55 14.41 -2.03
N ALA A 221 -1.98 15.46 -2.76
CA ALA A 221 -1.07 16.28 -3.57
C ALA A 221 -0.50 17.48 -2.81
N GLY A 222 -1.21 17.98 -1.80
CA GLY A 222 -0.90 19.18 -1.05
C GLY A 222 0.09 18.99 0.10
N ALA A 223 0.11 19.98 0.99
CA ALA A 223 0.88 19.95 2.22
C ALA A 223 0.25 18.93 3.20
N ILE A 224 1.09 18.06 3.76
CA ILE A 224 0.65 17.13 4.82
C ILE A 224 0.44 17.94 6.10
N ASP A 225 -0.69 17.68 6.78
CA ASP A 225 -1.00 18.31 8.06
C ASP A 225 0.18 18.17 9.04
N PRO A 226 0.67 19.27 9.65
CA PRO A 226 1.77 19.23 10.61
C PRO A 226 1.57 18.25 11.76
N GLU A 227 0.34 18.03 12.22
CA GLU A 227 0.02 17.08 13.29
C GLU A 227 0.23 15.63 12.87
N LEU A 228 0.10 15.31 11.58
CA LEU A 228 0.28 13.96 11.05
C LEU A 228 1.74 13.64 10.68
N ARG A 229 2.57 14.67 10.42
CA ARG A 229 3.95 14.48 9.96
C ARG A 229 4.81 13.64 10.93
N PRO A 230 4.79 13.86 12.26
CA PRO A 230 5.53 13.02 13.19
C PRO A 230 5.10 11.56 13.15
N LEU A 231 3.80 11.31 12.98
CA LEU A 231 3.20 9.97 12.97
C LEU A 231 3.54 9.15 11.72
N ILE A 232 4.00 9.80 10.65
CA ILE A 232 4.46 9.13 9.42
C ILE A 232 5.78 8.38 9.65
N GLY A 233 6.62 8.88 10.57
CA GLY A 233 7.93 8.27 10.81
C GLY A 233 8.82 8.31 9.57
N ASN A 234 9.43 7.18 9.24
CA ASN A 234 10.33 7.03 8.09
C ASN A 234 9.66 6.48 6.81
N ARG A 235 8.32 6.43 6.77
CA ARG A 235 7.55 5.94 5.61
C ARG A 235 7.48 7.00 4.53
N ILE A 236 8.07 6.70 3.38
CA ILE A 236 8.15 7.65 2.25
C ILE A 236 7.18 7.34 1.11
N TYR A 237 6.64 6.11 1.06
CA TYR A 237 5.67 5.68 0.06
C TYR A 237 4.85 4.49 0.57
N GLY A 238 3.54 4.69 0.77
CA GLY A 238 2.66 3.65 1.32
C GLY A 238 2.90 3.40 2.82
N CYS A 239 2.19 2.42 3.35
CA CYS A 239 2.25 2.02 4.76
C CYS A 239 1.70 0.60 4.90
N ASP A 240 2.42 -0.26 5.63
CA ASP A 240 2.05 -1.64 5.86
C ASP A 240 1.70 -1.94 7.33
N ASP A 241 1.65 -0.94 8.22
CA ASP A 241 1.50 -1.14 9.67
C ASP A 241 0.30 -2.00 10.05
N CYS A 242 -0.86 -1.75 9.44
CA CYS A 242 -2.06 -2.52 9.70
C CYS A 242 -1.96 -3.97 9.19
N GLN A 243 -1.15 -4.21 8.15
CA GLN A 243 -0.86 -5.54 7.63
C GLN A 243 0.20 -6.25 8.49
N LEU A 244 1.28 -5.55 8.89
CA LEU A 244 2.33 -6.09 9.75
C LEU A 244 1.80 -6.49 11.14
N ALA A 245 0.83 -5.75 11.68
CA ALA A 245 0.19 -6.07 12.94
C ALA A 245 -0.86 -7.19 12.83
N CYS A 246 -1.28 -7.56 11.62
CA CYS A 246 -2.32 -8.55 11.42
C CYS A 246 -1.79 -9.98 11.64
N PRO A 247 -2.33 -10.75 12.61
CA PRO A 247 -1.83 -12.09 12.91
C PRO A 247 -1.97 -13.08 11.74
N TRP A 248 -2.85 -12.79 10.76
CA TRP A 248 -3.00 -13.61 9.58
C TRP A 248 -1.82 -13.48 8.61
N ASN A 249 -1.05 -12.39 8.66
CA ASN A 249 0.09 -12.19 7.78
C ASN A 249 1.31 -13.07 8.10
N LYS A 250 1.30 -13.79 9.22
CA LYS A 250 2.25 -14.90 9.43
C LYS A 250 2.11 -16.02 8.38
N TYR A 251 0.97 -16.09 7.69
CA TYR A 251 0.69 -17.02 6.60
C TYR A 251 0.87 -16.39 5.21
N ALA A 252 1.36 -15.15 5.11
CA ALA A 252 1.59 -14.51 3.82
C ALA A 252 2.53 -15.36 2.96
N GLN A 253 2.17 -15.50 1.70
CA GLN A 253 2.89 -16.33 0.74
C GLN A 253 3.70 -15.46 -0.20
N ARG A 254 4.88 -15.94 -0.60
CA ARG A 254 5.75 -15.28 -1.55
C ARG A 254 5.11 -15.19 -2.94
N ALA A 255 5.55 -14.20 -3.71
CA ALA A 255 5.17 -14.06 -5.10
C ALA A 255 5.70 -15.22 -5.93
N ALA A 256 4.89 -15.71 -6.86
CA ALA A 256 5.34 -16.68 -7.86
C ALA A 256 6.11 -16.03 -9.02
N LEU A 257 6.17 -14.70 -9.04
CA LEU A 257 6.72 -13.90 -10.13
C LEU A 257 7.88 -13.04 -9.66
N PRO A 258 9.02 -13.04 -10.35
CA PRO A 258 10.14 -12.15 -10.06
C PRO A 258 9.84 -10.67 -10.33
N ASP A 259 8.72 -10.37 -10.98
CA ASP A 259 8.23 -9.00 -11.16
C ASP A 259 8.08 -8.25 -9.81
N PHE A 260 7.88 -8.95 -8.71
CA PHE A 260 7.65 -8.37 -7.38
C PHE A 260 8.85 -8.47 -6.45
N ASP A 261 9.99 -8.97 -6.93
CA ASP A 261 11.25 -8.90 -6.20
C ASP A 261 11.70 -7.45 -6.01
N VAL A 262 12.43 -7.21 -4.91
CA VAL A 262 12.86 -5.86 -4.55
C VAL A 262 13.83 -5.33 -5.60
N ARG A 263 13.53 -4.15 -6.12
CA ARG A 263 14.37 -3.47 -7.12
C ARG A 263 15.65 -2.91 -6.47
N PRO A 264 16.76 -2.86 -7.22
CA PRO A 264 17.97 -2.20 -6.75
C PRO A 264 17.70 -0.77 -6.26
N GLY A 265 18.23 -0.41 -5.09
CA GLY A 265 18.04 0.90 -4.48
C GLY A 265 16.74 1.07 -3.66
N LEU A 266 15.89 0.04 -3.58
CA LEU A 266 14.72 0.02 -2.70
C LEU A 266 14.80 -1.04 -1.60
N ASP A 267 15.93 -1.76 -1.51
CA ASP A 267 16.23 -2.64 -0.41
C ASP A 267 17.00 -1.87 0.67
N GLN A 268 16.36 -1.59 1.79
CA GLN A 268 16.90 -0.81 2.92
C GLN A 268 17.57 0.52 2.52
N PRO A 269 16.92 1.36 1.71
CA PRO A 269 17.52 2.60 1.25
C PRO A 269 17.67 3.59 2.40
N ARG A 270 18.81 4.30 2.45
CA ARG A 270 19.01 5.39 3.41
C ARG A 270 18.30 6.66 2.93
N LEU A 271 17.67 7.39 3.85
CA LEU A 271 16.96 8.63 3.55
C LEU A 271 17.83 9.64 2.81
N LEU A 272 19.05 9.86 3.27
CA LEU A 272 19.99 10.79 2.62
C LEU A 272 20.41 10.36 1.21
N GLN A 273 20.51 9.06 0.94
CA GLN A 273 20.79 8.55 -0.41
C GLN A 273 19.64 8.86 -1.38
N LEU A 274 18.39 8.66 -0.93
CA LEU A 274 17.21 8.97 -1.73
C LEU A 274 17.01 10.49 -1.87
N TRP A 275 17.35 11.26 -0.84
CA TRP A 275 17.31 12.72 -0.87
C TRP A 275 18.29 13.31 -1.88
N ALA A 276 19.44 12.67 -2.11
CA ALA A 276 20.43 13.08 -3.09
C ALA A 276 19.97 12.86 -4.56
N TRP A 277 18.88 12.15 -4.81
CA TRP A 277 18.38 12.00 -6.17
C TRP A 277 17.86 13.33 -6.70
N ASP A 278 18.31 13.69 -7.91
CA ASP A 278 17.66 14.70 -8.73
C ASP A 278 16.46 14.12 -9.48
N GLU A 279 15.69 14.95 -10.17
CA GLU A 279 14.51 14.51 -10.90
C GLU A 279 14.84 13.48 -11.99
N ALA A 280 15.94 13.63 -12.70
CA ALA A 280 16.37 12.70 -13.74
C ALA A 280 16.69 11.31 -13.14
N THR A 281 17.33 11.28 -11.99
CA THR A 281 17.63 10.05 -11.24
C THR A 281 16.33 9.41 -10.72
N PHE A 282 15.42 10.20 -10.13
CA PHE A 282 14.12 9.71 -9.71
C PHE A 282 13.37 9.05 -10.87
N GLN A 283 13.28 9.72 -12.02
CA GLN A 283 12.60 9.20 -13.22
C GLN A 283 13.23 7.89 -13.70
N ARG A 284 14.54 7.80 -13.69
CA ARG A 284 15.31 6.62 -14.09
C ARG A 284 15.12 5.44 -13.12
N GLN A 285 15.27 5.70 -11.80
CA GLN A 285 15.19 4.69 -10.76
C GLN A 285 13.77 4.15 -10.54
N THR A 286 12.75 4.98 -10.79
CA THR A 286 11.34 4.60 -10.64
C THR A 286 10.68 4.16 -11.95
N GLU A 287 11.43 4.03 -13.06
CA GLU A 287 10.86 3.54 -14.31
C GLU A 287 10.25 2.14 -14.14
N GLY A 288 8.98 1.99 -14.53
CA GLY A 288 8.22 0.74 -14.36
C GLY A 288 7.87 0.39 -12.92
N SER A 289 7.99 1.31 -11.96
CA SER A 289 7.53 1.20 -10.58
C SER A 289 6.25 2.01 -10.36
N ALA A 290 5.42 1.56 -9.43
CA ALA A 290 4.24 2.30 -8.96
C ALA A 290 4.61 3.65 -8.31
N ILE A 291 5.82 3.78 -7.79
CA ILE A 291 6.31 5.01 -7.13
C ILE A 291 6.35 6.18 -8.12
N ARG A 292 6.65 5.93 -9.39
CA ARG A 292 6.81 6.99 -10.41
C ARG A 292 5.61 7.92 -10.53
N ARG A 293 4.40 7.42 -10.24
CA ARG A 293 3.14 8.17 -10.41
C ARG A 293 2.99 9.37 -9.48
N ILE A 294 3.68 9.38 -8.33
CA ILE A 294 3.59 10.53 -7.42
C ILE A 294 4.38 11.74 -7.90
N GLY A 295 5.34 11.55 -8.82
CA GLY A 295 6.23 12.61 -9.31
C GLY A 295 7.31 13.00 -8.30
N PHE A 296 8.32 13.74 -8.81
CA PHE A 296 9.50 14.10 -8.01
C PHE A 296 9.16 15.05 -6.86
N GLN A 297 8.23 15.98 -7.05
CA GLN A 297 7.82 16.94 -6.03
C GLN A 297 7.27 16.24 -4.77
N ARG A 298 6.29 15.33 -4.93
CA ARG A 298 5.72 14.60 -3.78
C ARG A 298 6.72 13.61 -3.17
N TRP A 299 7.59 13.03 -3.98
CA TRP A 299 8.71 12.23 -3.50
C TRP A 299 9.61 13.04 -2.54
N ARG A 300 10.02 14.25 -2.95
CA ARG A 300 10.80 15.17 -2.12
C ARG A 300 10.06 15.59 -0.87
N ARG A 301 8.76 15.90 -0.97
CA ARG A 301 7.90 16.22 0.18
C ARG A 301 7.90 15.09 1.22
N ASN A 302 7.69 13.85 0.79
CA ASN A 302 7.65 12.69 1.68
C ASN A 302 9.02 12.44 2.36
N LEU A 303 10.09 12.58 1.59
CA LEU A 303 11.46 12.47 2.13
C LEU A 303 11.76 13.57 3.15
N ALA A 304 11.31 14.81 2.92
CA ALA A 304 11.49 15.90 3.87
C ALA A 304 10.80 15.60 5.22
N VAL A 305 9.59 15.01 5.20
CA VAL A 305 8.91 14.56 6.43
C VAL A 305 9.72 13.48 7.14
N ALA A 306 10.15 12.45 6.42
CA ALA A 306 10.91 11.35 7.01
C ALA A 306 12.27 11.80 7.58
N LEU A 307 12.98 12.70 6.88
CA LEU A 307 14.23 13.31 7.37
C LEU A 307 14.00 14.16 8.62
N GLY A 308 12.88 14.91 8.67
CA GLY A 308 12.51 15.67 9.87
C GLY A 308 12.25 14.78 11.08
N ASN A 309 11.60 13.63 10.87
CA ASN A 309 11.37 12.64 11.91
C ASN A 309 12.68 11.98 12.36
N ALA A 310 13.56 11.60 11.41
CA ALA A 310 14.88 11.03 11.71
C ALA A 310 15.75 12.01 12.52
N ARG A 311 15.69 13.32 12.19
CA ARG A 311 16.42 14.36 12.91
C ARG A 311 15.94 14.52 14.36
N ARG A 312 14.63 14.37 14.64
CA ARG A 312 14.04 14.45 15.98
C ARG A 312 14.25 13.19 16.81
N GLY A 313 14.06 12.00 16.23
CA GLY A 313 14.24 10.73 16.91
C GLY A 313 15.68 10.50 17.45
N ALA A 314 16.66 11.22 16.89
CA ALA A 314 18.02 11.24 17.42
C ALA A 314 18.17 12.03 18.74
N VAL A 315 17.10 12.62 19.27
CA VAL A 315 17.12 13.47 20.49
C VAL A 315 16.52 12.77 21.70
N ASP A 316 15.55 11.88 21.48
CA ASP A 316 14.73 11.34 22.58
C ASP A 316 15.44 10.23 23.39
N GLU A 317 16.57 9.69 22.90
CA GLU A 317 17.38 8.74 23.66
C GLU A 317 18.26 9.40 24.75
N ASP A 318 18.50 10.72 24.67
CA ASP A 318 19.32 11.48 25.65
C ASP A 318 18.49 12.16 26.76
N GLY A 319 17.14 12.09 26.71
CA GLY A 319 16.23 12.83 27.62
C GLY A 319 15.76 12.08 28.87
N GLY A 320 16.17 10.84 29.06
CA GLY A 320 15.82 10.01 30.23
C GLY A 320 16.87 10.13 31.34
N SER A 321 16.60 10.94 32.37
CA SER A 321 17.38 10.96 33.61
C SER A 321 17.20 9.65 34.38
N ASP A 322 18.14 8.72 34.23
CA ASP A 322 18.51 7.79 35.31
C ASP A 322 20.02 7.52 35.20
N ALA A 323 20.74 8.25 36.04
CA ALA A 323 22.14 8.03 36.32
C ALA A 323 22.28 6.72 37.06
N ASP A 324 22.69 5.65 36.37
CA ASP A 324 23.48 4.52 36.90
C ASP A 324 23.50 3.35 35.90
N LEU A 325 24.24 3.47 34.78
CA LEU A 325 24.84 2.33 34.08
C LEU A 325 26.00 2.84 33.21
N VAL A 326 27.18 2.88 33.81
CA VAL A 326 28.46 3.21 33.15
C VAL A 326 28.85 2.07 32.20
N GLY A 327 29.04 2.41 30.94
CA GLY A 327 29.85 1.58 30.03
C GLY A 327 29.11 1.08 28.77
N HIS A 328 29.29 1.81 27.68
CA HIS A 328 29.13 1.52 26.24
C HIS A 328 28.24 2.49 25.42
N ALA A 329 28.04 3.72 25.91
CA ALA A 329 27.18 4.72 25.24
C ALA A 329 27.91 5.61 24.18
N ASP A 330 29.24 5.64 24.13
CA ASP A 330 29.96 6.70 23.39
C ASP A 330 29.90 6.59 21.85
N GLY A 331 29.76 5.41 21.30
CA GLY A 331 29.76 5.22 19.84
C GLY A 331 28.42 5.51 19.15
N ALA A 332 27.31 5.15 19.78
CA ALA A 332 25.98 5.32 19.21
C ALA A 332 25.54 6.80 19.23
N SER A 333 25.81 7.51 20.33
CA SER A 333 25.51 8.95 20.48
C SER A 333 26.25 9.81 19.45
N VAL A 334 27.53 9.52 19.19
CA VAL A 334 28.34 10.23 18.18
C VAL A 334 27.83 9.97 16.75
N ALA A 335 27.42 8.73 16.45
CA ALA A 335 26.87 8.38 15.15
C ALA A 335 25.54 9.10 14.87
N HIS A 336 24.63 9.17 15.84
CA HIS A 336 23.35 9.88 15.74
C HIS A 336 23.55 11.39 15.59
N ALA A 337 24.49 12.01 16.33
CA ALA A 337 24.82 13.42 16.20
C ALA A 337 25.36 13.75 14.79
N GLY A 338 26.20 12.90 14.24
CA GLY A 338 26.72 13.02 12.88
C GLY A 338 25.61 12.93 11.81
N GLU A 339 24.69 11.99 11.95
CA GLU A 339 23.56 11.83 11.04
C GLU A 339 22.61 13.03 11.10
N ARG A 340 22.27 13.53 12.29
CA ARG A 340 21.48 14.74 12.48
C ARG A 340 22.10 15.96 11.80
N THR A 341 23.39 16.13 11.93
CA THR A 341 24.15 17.24 11.28
C THR A 341 24.08 17.09 9.76
N ALA A 342 24.28 15.89 9.23
CA ALA A 342 24.19 15.62 7.79
C ALA A 342 22.79 15.88 7.24
N ILE A 343 21.74 15.45 7.95
CA ILE A 343 20.34 15.71 7.57
C ILE A 343 20.06 17.22 7.53
N THR A 344 20.48 17.96 8.58
CA THR A 344 20.29 19.40 8.67
C THR A 344 20.96 20.12 7.50
N ALA A 345 22.21 19.79 7.21
CA ALA A 345 22.96 20.38 6.09
C ALA A 345 22.31 20.06 4.73
N ALA A 346 21.86 18.83 4.52
CA ALA A 346 21.23 18.40 3.29
C ALA A 346 19.88 19.11 3.03
N LEU A 347 19.06 19.30 4.08
CA LEU A 347 17.80 20.01 4.01
C LEU A 347 18.02 21.52 3.75
N GLN A 348 18.96 22.14 4.43
CA GLN A 348 19.31 23.55 4.24
C GLN A 348 19.83 23.83 2.81
N ALA A 349 20.73 22.99 2.32
CA ALA A 349 21.29 23.13 0.97
C ALA A 349 20.20 23.03 -0.13
N ALA A 350 19.14 22.26 0.09
CA ALA A 350 18.08 22.07 -0.89
C ALA A 350 16.99 23.15 -0.84
N TRP A 351 16.89 23.92 0.24
CA TRP A 351 15.77 24.83 0.48
C TRP A 351 15.55 25.86 -0.64
N SER A 352 16.61 26.51 -1.08
CA SER A 352 16.54 27.60 -2.07
C SER A 352 16.13 27.12 -3.48
N SER A 353 16.39 25.86 -3.82
CA SER A 353 16.05 25.26 -5.11
C SER A 353 14.75 24.47 -5.11
N ALA A 354 14.15 24.23 -3.94
CA ALA A 354 12.92 23.49 -3.79
C ALA A 354 11.70 24.36 -4.15
N ASP A 355 10.64 23.71 -4.64
CA ASP A 355 9.33 24.37 -4.81
C ASP A 355 8.66 24.66 -3.45
N ALA A 356 7.62 25.50 -3.45
CA ALA A 356 6.95 25.96 -2.24
C ALA A 356 6.43 24.83 -1.34
N LEU A 357 5.92 23.73 -1.94
CA LEU A 357 5.44 22.57 -1.19
C LEU A 357 6.59 21.90 -0.44
N VAL A 358 7.70 21.67 -1.10
CA VAL A 358 8.87 21.02 -0.50
C VAL A 358 9.55 21.94 0.50
N GLN A 359 9.63 23.27 0.23
CA GLN A 359 10.15 24.28 1.16
C GLN A 359 9.40 24.30 2.50
N GLU A 360 8.07 24.23 2.46
CA GLU A 360 7.24 24.14 3.67
C GLU A 360 7.61 22.93 4.54
N HIS A 361 7.78 21.76 3.89
CA HIS A 361 8.12 20.52 4.61
C HIS A 361 9.58 20.53 5.10
N ILE A 362 10.51 21.12 4.35
CA ILE A 362 11.89 21.35 4.82
C ILE A 362 11.89 22.27 6.04
N THR A 363 11.13 23.37 6.00
CA THR A 363 11.02 24.30 7.13
C THR A 363 10.52 23.59 8.39
N TRP A 364 9.47 22.79 8.25
CA TRP A 364 8.98 21.95 9.35
C TRP A 364 10.03 20.94 9.84
N ALA A 365 10.77 20.32 8.92
CA ALA A 365 11.79 19.31 9.24
C ALA A 365 12.97 19.92 10.01
N LEU A 366 13.29 21.20 9.77
CA LEU A 366 14.36 21.94 10.43
C LEU A 366 13.96 22.56 11.78
N ALA A 367 12.68 22.80 11.99
CA ALA A 367 12.13 23.23 13.28
C ALA A 367 12.20 22.12 14.33
#